data_e89dcb033a4a949d4acfab70c9aef416
#
_entry.id   e89dcb033a4a949d4acfab70c9aef416
#
_cell.length_a   1.000
_cell.length_b   1.000
_cell.length_c   1.000
_cell.angle_alpha   90.00
_cell.angle_beta   90.00
_cell.angle_gamma   90.00
#
_symmetry.space_group_name_H-M   'P 1'
#
loop_
_entity.id
_entity.type
_entity.pdbx_description
1 polymer ?
#
loop_
_entity_poly.entity_id
_entity_poly.type
_entity_poly.pdbx_seq_one_letter_code
_entity_poly.pdbx_strand_id
1 'polypeptide(L)'
;GFDENQRRQLAELLSDENKELWTQVLYGITGGGSDIVSVALSQVGNVGGETYWSWYGFSEHVDWCACFVSWCANACGYIDAGVMPKFASCTSGGMAWFKEHGQWQERDYVPNPGDIIFFDWASNGLAGDADHVGIVEKVENGRIYTIEGNSDDSVRQNSYPVGYLEIRGFGCPVY
;
A
#
# COMPACT_ATOMS: atom_id res chain seq x y z
N GLY A 1 23.02 -7.98 5.14
CA GLY A 1 21.88 -8.63 4.52
C GLY A 1 22.24 -9.27 3.20
N PHE A 2 21.30 -9.93 2.62
CA PHE A 2 21.46 -10.54 1.30
C PHE A 2 21.24 -9.48 0.21
N ASP A 3 22.01 -9.54 -0.87
CA ASP A 3 21.68 -8.80 -2.06
C ASP A 3 20.53 -9.48 -2.82
N GLU A 4 20.02 -8.84 -3.85
CA GLU A 4 18.87 -9.35 -4.60
C GLU A 4 19.17 -10.68 -5.31
N ASN A 5 20.39 -10.85 -5.83
CA ASN A 5 20.79 -12.11 -6.47
C ASN A 5 20.88 -13.24 -5.46
N GLN A 6 21.41 -13.00 -4.28
CA GLN A 6 21.47 -14.00 -3.21
C GLN A 6 20.08 -14.40 -2.74
N ARG A 7 19.16 -13.47 -2.60
CA ARG A 7 17.75 -13.77 -2.27
C ARG A 7 17.09 -14.62 -3.32
N ARG A 8 17.32 -14.31 -4.58
CA ARG A 8 16.77 -15.07 -5.70
C ARG A 8 17.31 -16.50 -5.74
N GLN A 9 18.61 -16.68 -5.53
CA GLN A 9 19.25 -17.99 -5.45
C GLN A 9 18.69 -18.84 -4.31
N LEU A 10 18.51 -18.23 -3.13
CA LEU A 10 17.89 -18.92 -2.00
C LEU A 10 16.46 -19.35 -2.30
N ALA A 11 15.68 -18.47 -2.92
CA ALA A 11 14.30 -18.76 -3.30
C ALA A 11 14.22 -19.93 -4.29
N GLU A 12 15.17 -20.03 -5.23
CA GLU A 12 15.23 -21.11 -6.20
C GLU A 12 15.60 -22.47 -5.59
N LEU A 13 16.29 -22.47 -4.45
CA LEU A 13 16.66 -23.69 -3.73
C LEU A 13 15.53 -24.26 -2.88
N LEU A 14 14.44 -23.51 -2.71
CA LEU A 14 13.31 -23.93 -1.89
C LEU A 14 12.26 -24.63 -2.73
N SER A 15 11.48 -25.51 -2.09
CA SER A 15 10.34 -26.13 -2.76
C SER A 15 9.32 -25.06 -3.16
N ASP A 16 8.54 -25.33 -4.20
CA ASP A 16 7.51 -24.42 -4.67
C ASP A 16 6.50 -24.07 -3.58
N GLU A 17 6.24 -24.98 -2.65
CA GLU A 17 5.33 -24.77 -1.52
C GLU A 17 5.80 -23.66 -0.58
N ASN A 18 7.12 -23.49 -0.43
CA ASN A 18 7.73 -22.55 0.51
C ASN A 18 8.32 -21.32 -0.17
N LYS A 19 8.44 -21.34 -1.49
CA LYS A 19 9.16 -20.32 -2.25
C LYS A 19 8.62 -18.91 -2.01
N GLU A 20 7.30 -18.77 -2.06
CA GLU A 20 6.63 -17.50 -1.85
C GLU A 20 6.83 -16.99 -0.41
N LEU A 21 6.65 -17.86 0.58
CA LEU A 21 6.86 -17.53 1.98
C LEU A 21 8.28 -17.07 2.27
N TRP A 22 9.27 -17.80 1.75
CA TRP A 22 10.67 -17.44 1.92
C TRP A 22 11.04 -16.15 1.19
N THR A 23 10.46 -15.90 0.04
CA THR A 23 10.65 -14.64 -0.68
C THR A 23 10.18 -13.46 0.18
N GLN A 24 9.01 -13.56 0.81
CA GLN A 24 8.50 -12.55 1.73
C GLN A 24 9.43 -12.33 2.92
N VAL A 25 9.90 -13.40 3.53
CA VAL A 25 10.82 -13.32 4.67
C VAL A 25 12.14 -12.62 4.28
N LEU A 26 12.70 -12.96 3.14
CA LEU A 26 13.95 -12.38 2.67
C LEU A 26 13.80 -10.89 2.34
N TYR A 27 12.70 -10.47 1.75
CA TYR A 27 12.41 -9.06 1.51
C TYR A 27 12.22 -8.30 2.83
N GLY A 28 11.56 -8.91 3.81
CA GLY A 28 11.40 -8.32 5.14
C GLY A 28 12.73 -8.09 5.85
N ILE A 29 13.71 -8.98 5.68
CA ILE A 29 15.05 -8.86 6.27
C ILE A 29 15.79 -7.63 5.71
N THR A 30 15.63 -7.36 4.42
CA THR A 30 16.35 -6.27 3.74
C THR A 30 15.59 -4.95 3.77
N GLY A 31 14.30 -4.99 4.17
CA GLY A 31 13.41 -3.83 4.12
C GLY A 31 13.03 -3.45 2.71
N GLY A 32 12.19 -2.45 2.58
CA GLY A 32 11.77 -1.87 1.32
C GLY A 32 10.31 -2.15 0.98
N GLY A 33 9.74 -1.30 0.12
CA GLY A 33 8.33 -1.34 -0.24
C GLY A 33 7.91 -2.50 -1.12
N SER A 34 8.87 -3.33 -1.60
CA SER A 34 8.55 -4.45 -2.48
C SER A 34 7.69 -5.53 -1.84
N ASP A 35 7.75 -5.67 -0.51
CA ASP A 35 6.95 -6.66 0.22
C ASP A 35 5.46 -6.34 0.13
N ILE A 36 5.09 -5.12 0.48
CA ILE A 36 3.69 -4.71 0.48
C ILE A 36 3.14 -4.64 -0.95
N VAL A 37 3.97 -4.26 -1.92
CA VAL A 37 3.61 -4.28 -3.34
C VAL A 37 3.30 -5.71 -3.79
N SER A 38 4.13 -6.67 -3.44
CA SER A 38 3.91 -8.08 -3.79
C SER A 38 2.63 -8.63 -3.19
N VAL A 39 2.35 -8.32 -1.93
CA VAL A 39 1.12 -8.72 -1.25
C VAL A 39 -0.09 -8.10 -1.95
N ALA A 40 -0.04 -6.81 -2.22
CA ALA A 40 -1.14 -6.11 -2.89
C ALA A 40 -1.42 -6.66 -4.29
N LEU A 41 -0.38 -6.93 -5.08
CA LEU A 41 -0.52 -7.50 -6.41
C LEU A 41 -1.17 -8.88 -6.38
N SER A 42 -0.90 -9.68 -5.35
CA SER A 42 -1.51 -11.00 -5.20
C SER A 42 -3.03 -10.94 -5.02
N GLN A 43 -3.56 -9.78 -4.64
CA GLN A 43 -4.98 -9.57 -4.34
C GLN A 43 -5.76 -8.97 -5.52
N VAL A 44 -5.10 -8.57 -6.60
CA VAL A 44 -5.75 -7.96 -7.77
C VAL A 44 -6.83 -8.88 -8.32
N GLY A 45 -8.02 -8.33 -8.55
CA GLY A 45 -9.18 -9.04 -9.05
C GLY A 45 -10.19 -9.45 -7.96
N ASN A 46 -9.84 -9.34 -6.68
CA ASN A 46 -10.79 -9.63 -5.61
C ASN A 46 -11.89 -8.56 -5.58
N VAL A 47 -13.13 -9.00 -5.39
CA VAL A 47 -14.33 -8.14 -5.48
C VAL A 47 -15.06 -8.13 -4.14
N GLY A 48 -15.68 -6.99 -3.79
CA GLY A 48 -16.56 -6.84 -2.65
C GLY A 48 -15.88 -6.53 -1.33
N GLY A 49 -14.60 -6.80 -1.21
CA GLY A 49 -13.77 -6.38 -0.07
C GLY A 49 -14.02 -7.07 1.25
N GLU A 50 -14.87 -8.10 1.32
CA GLU A 50 -15.22 -8.77 2.58
C GLU A 50 -13.99 -9.28 3.33
N THR A 51 -13.00 -9.84 2.63
CA THR A 51 -11.73 -10.29 3.22
C THR A 51 -11.07 -9.17 4.04
N TYR A 52 -11.15 -7.94 3.58
CA TYR A 52 -10.44 -6.80 4.17
C TYR A 52 -11.26 -6.09 5.24
N TRP A 53 -12.52 -5.74 4.94
CA TRP A 53 -13.33 -5.03 5.92
C TRP A 53 -13.75 -5.93 7.10
N SER A 54 -13.99 -7.22 6.89
CA SER A 54 -14.31 -8.14 7.99
C SER A 54 -13.08 -8.40 8.87
N TRP A 55 -11.91 -8.57 8.26
CA TRP A 55 -10.65 -8.66 9.02
C TRP A 55 -10.43 -7.42 9.88
N TYR A 56 -10.72 -6.24 9.34
CA TYR A 56 -10.55 -5.00 10.09
C TYR A 56 -11.45 -4.93 11.33
N GLY A 57 -12.64 -5.52 11.26
CA GLY A 57 -13.59 -5.57 12.36
C GLY A 57 -14.99 -5.08 12.01
N PHE A 58 -15.25 -4.77 10.75
CA PHE A 58 -16.60 -4.36 10.32
C PHE A 58 -17.47 -5.59 10.07
N SER A 59 -18.78 -5.44 10.37
CA SER A 59 -19.75 -6.51 10.23
C SER A 59 -20.57 -6.42 8.94
N GLU A 60 -20.37 -5.36 8.17
CA GLU A 60 -21.07 -5.11 6.91
C GLU A 60 -20.18 -4.38 5.93
N HIS A 61 -20.59 -4.33 4.68
CA HIS A 61 -19.85 -3.65 3.63
C HIS A 61 -19.68 -2.16 3.95
N VAL A 62 -18.42 -1.69 3.90
CA VAL A 62 -18.03 -0.29 4.11
C VAL A 62 -17.09 0.12 2.98
N ASP A 63 -16.70 1.39 2.94
CA ASP A 63 -15.58 1.81 2.09
C ASP A 63 -14.31 1.14 2.60
N TRP A 64 -13.69 0.31 1.79
CA TRP A 64 -12.64 -0.59 2.24
C TRP A 64 -11.26 -0.34 1.64
N CYS A 65 -11.03 0.82 1.03
CA CYS A 65 -9.72 1.17 0.48
C CYS A 65 -8.63 1.18 1.57
N ALA A 66 -8.91 1.79 2.72
CA ALA A 66 -7.99 1.83 3.85
C ALA A 66 -7.87 0.48 4.55
N CYS A 67 -8.97 -0.28 4.63
CA CYS A 67 -8.94 -1.65 5.16
C CYS A 67 -8.00 -2.54 4.33
N PHE A 68 -8.03 -2.40 3.02
CA PHE A 68 -7.15 -3.13 2.11
C PHE A 68 -5.68 -2.80 2.34
N VAL A 69 -5.33 -1.52 2.42
CA VAL A 69 -3.95 -1.10 2.70
C VAL A 69 -3.48 -1.64 4.04
N SER A 70 -4.32 -1.54 5.07
CA SER A 70 -4.02 -2.08 6.41
C SER A 70 -3.84 -3.60 6.39
N TRP A 71 -4.67 -4.31 5.64
CA TRP A 71 -4.57 -5.75 5.48
C TRP A 71 -3.23 -6.15 4.85
N CYS A 72 -2.82 -5.45 3.80
CA CYS A 72 -1.52 -5.68 3.16
C CYS A 72 -0.36 -5.41 4.11
N ALA A 73 -0.42 -4.31 4.87
CA ALA A 73 0.58 -3.97 5.87
C ALA A 73 0.67 -5.04 6.97
N ASN A 74 -0.47 -5.53 7.43
CA ASN A 74 -0.52 -6.59 8.45
C ASN A 74 0.07 -7.90 7.93
N ALA A 75 -0.17 -8.24 6.68
CA ALA A 75 0.39 -9.44 6.07
C ALA A 75 1.92 -9.40 6.04
N CYS A 76 2.51 -8.22 5.98
CA CYS A 76 3.95 -8.01 6.03
C CYS A 76 4.50 -7.85 7.46
N GLY A 77 3.64 -7.84 8.49
CA GLY A 77 4.05 -7.60 9.87
C GLY A 77 4.32 -6.14 10.21
N TYR A 78 3.97 -5.21 9.34
CA TYR A 78 4.31 -3.79 9.49
C TYR A 78 3.47 -3.06 10.52
N ILE A 79 2.26 -3.53 10.81
CA ILE A 79 1.42 -2.93 11.85
C ILE A 79 2.01 -3.23 13.23
N ASP A 80 2.31 -4.49 13.50
CA ASP A 80 2.90 -4.90 14.79
C ASP A 80 4.28 -4.28 15.00
N ALA A 81 5.04 -4.09 13.93
CA ALA A 81 6.37 -3.48 13.98
C ALA A 81 6.33 -1.94 14.11
N GLY A 82 5.16 -1.32 14.02
CA GLY A 82 5.04 0.13 14.08
C GLY A 82 5.50 0.87 12.83
N VAL A 83 5.68 0.16 11.73
CA VAL A 83 6.12 0.73 10.45
C VAL A 83 4.96 1.42 9.73
N MET A 84 3.75 0.87 9.89
CA MET A 84 2.52 1.42 9.29
C MET A 84 1.37 1.37 10.28
N PRO A 85 0.40 2.30 10.14
CA PRO A 85 -0.79 2.27 10.97
C PRO A 85 -1.82 1.26 10.46
N LYS A 86 -2.68 0.78 11.36
CA LYS A 86 -3.94 0.13 11.00
C LYS A 86 -5.01 1.23 10.97
N PHE A 87 -5.58 1.51 9.79
CA PHE A 87 -6.53 2.61 9.66
C PHE A 87 -7.69 2.26 8.71
N ALA A 88 -8.85 2.82 9.01
CA ALA A 88 -10.03 2.77 8.15
C ALA A 88 -10.43 4.16 7.62
N SER A 89 -9.97 5.22 8.27
CA SER A 89 -10.15 6.61 7.84
C SER A 89 -8.89 7.10 7.15
N CYS A 90 -9.04 7.57 5.91
CA CYS A 90 -7.91 8.10 5.16
C CYS A 90 -7.36 9.39 5.79
N THR A 91 -8.22 10.28 6.26
CA THR A 91 -7.79 11.57 6.85
C THR A 91 -7.27 11.41 8.27
N SER A 92 -8.14 10.98 9.20
CA SER A 92 -7.81 10.96 10.62
C SER A 92 -6.96 9.77 11.04
N GLY A 93 -7.00 8.68 10.29
CA GLY A 93 -6.22 7.49 10.58
C GLY A 93 -4.90 7.44 9.82
N GLY A 94 -4.95 7.46 8.49
CA GLY A 94 -3.77 7.30 7.64
C GLY A 94 -2.95 8.57 7.51
N MET A 95 -3.53 9.59 6.89
CA MET A 95 -2.83 10.86 6.62
C MET A 95 -2.27 11.49 7.90
N ALA A 96 -3.08 11.54 8.96
CA ALA A 96 -2.67 12.10 10.24
C ALA A 96 -1.49 11.34 10.85
N TRP A 97 -1.52 10.01 10.78
CA TRP A 97 -0.43 9.18 11.30
C TRP A 97 0.90 9.50 10.62
N PHE A 98 0.91 9.57 9.29
CA PHE A 98 2.13 9.88 8.54
C PHE A 98 2.64 11.29 8.82
N LYS A 99 1.74 12.26 8.94
CA LYS A 99 2.12 13.63 9.30
C LYS A 99 2.74 13.72 10.69
N GLU A 100 2.15 13.04 11.67
CA GLU A 100 2.66 13.00 13.04
C GLU A 100 4.03 12.36 13.15
N HIS A 101 4.35 11.42 12.25
CA HIS A 101 5.63 10.72 12.23
C HIS A 101 6.66 11.38 11.33
N GLY A 102 6.34 12.54 10.72
CA GLY A 102 7.26 13.22 9.80
C GLY A 102 7.49 12.46 8.50
N GLN A 103 6.53 11.64 8.08
CA GLN A 103 6.64 10.74 6.93
C GLN A 103 5.60 11.11 5.85
N TRP A 104 5.25 12.37 5.73
CA TRP A 104 4.29 12.85 4.75
C TRP A 104 4.97 13.64 3.66
N GLN A 105 4.57 13.42 2.40
CA GLN A 105 4.98 14.20 1.24
C GLN A 105 3.76 14.74 0.50
N GLU A 106 3.91 15.93 -0.07
CA GLU A 106 2.85 16.58 -0.82
C GLU A 106 2.76 16.05 -2.26
N ARG A 107 1.76 16.52 -2.99
CA ARG A 107 1.37 16.04 -4.34
C ARG A 107 2.51 15.89 -5.33
N ASP A 108 3.45 16.81 -5.37
CA ASP A 108 4.49 16.86 -6.40
C ASP A 108 5.65 15.89 -6.15
N TYR A 109 5.63 15.21 -5.02
CA TYR A 109 6.62 14.19 -4.69
C TYR A 109 6.54 13.04 -5.70
N VAL A 110 7.70 12.54 -6.12
CA VAL A 110 7.79 11.34 -6.97
C VAL A 110 7.97 10.14 -6.05
N PRO A 111 6.94 9.31 -5.91
CA PRO A 111 6.96 8.25 -4.90
C PRO A 111 7.83 7.07 -5.28
N ASN A 112 8.17 6.28 -4.28
CA ASN A 112 8.84 4.99 -4.41
C ASN A 112 7.83 3.84 -4.30
N PRO A 113 8.16 2.65 -4.83
CA PRO A 113 7.32 1.47 -4.59
C PRO A 113 7.10 1.25 -3.10
N GLY A 114 5.84 0.99 -2.73
CA GLY A 114 5.44 0.79 -1.34
C GLY A 114 5.06 2.07 -0.59
N ASP A 115 5.25 3.25 -1.16
CA ASP A 115 4.67 4.46 -0.60
C ASP A 115 3.15 4.38 -0.67
N ILE A 116 2.47 5.09 0.23
CA ILE A 116 1.01 5.07 0.34
C ILE A 116 0.48 6.36 -0.26
N ILE A 117 -0.32 6.24 -1.30
CA ILE A 117 -0.87 7.38 -2.04
C ILE A 117 -2.29 7.70 -1.55
N PHE A 118 -2.54 8.96 -1.24
CA PHE A 118 -3.83 9.47 -0.79
C PHE A 118 -4.43 10.39 -1.84
N PHE A 119 -5.73 10.30 -2.02
CA PHE A 119 -6.47 11.08 -3.01
C PHE A 119 -7.58 11.90 -2.34
N ASP A 120 -7.93 13.01 -2.96
CA ASP A 120 -9.09 13.82 -2.61
C ASP A 120 -9.95 14.01 -3.88
N TRP A 121 -10.77 13.01 -4.17
CA TRP A 121 -11.65 13.03 -5.34
C TRP A 121 -12.69 14.14 -5.27
N ALA A 122 -13.18 14.43 -4.05
CA ALA A 122 -14.27 15.38 -3.84
C ALA A 122 -13.84 16.84 -4.04
N SER A 123 -12.56 17.16 -3.79
CA SER A 123 -12.06 18.54 -3.78
C SER A 123 -10.80 18.74 -4.61
N ASN A 124 -10.51 17.83 -5.53
CA ASN A 124 -9.34 17.91 -6.39
C ASN A 124 -8.02 18.10 -5.64
N GLY A 125 -7.89 17.46 -4.48
CA GLY A 125 -6.70 17.53 -3.65
C GLY A 125 -6.52 18.81 -2.87
N LEU A 126 -7.51 19.71 -2.83
CA LEU A 126 -7.37 21.05 -2.26
C LEU A 126 -7.95 21.22 -0.86
N ALA A 127 -8.85 20.35 -0.42
CA ALA A 127 -9.61 20.54 0.81
C ALA A 127 -8.88 20.15 2.10
N GLY A 128 -7.73 19.54 2.01
CA GLY A 128 -7.01 19.10 3.19
C GLY A 128 -7.33 17.69 3.68
N ASP A 129 -8.47 17.15 3.28
CA ASP A 129 -8.89 15.78 3.61
C ASP A 129 -8.49 14.79 2.53
N ALA A 130 -8.56 13.50 2.84
CA ALA A 130 -8.38 12.42 1.88
C ALA A 130 -9.59 11.49 1.93
N ASP A 131 -10.06 11.05 0.76
CA ASP A 131 -11.24 10.18 0.65
C ASP A 131 -10.93 8.84 0.00
N HIS A 132 -9.69 8.62 -0.46
CA HIS A 132 -9.26 7.36 -1.04
C HIS A 132 -7.76 7.14 -0.77
N VAL A 133 -7.33 5.89 -0.81
CA VAL A 133 -5.94 5.51 -0.53
C VAL A 133 -5.57 4.27 -1.32
N GLY A 134 -4.31 4.18 -1.73
CA GLY A 134 -3.76 3.02 -2.41
C GLY A 134 -2.29 2.82 -2.09
N ILE A 135 -1.69 1.82 -2.72
CA ILE A 135 -0.28 1.48 -2.58
C ILE A 135 0.41 1.76 -3.90
N VAL A 136 1.53 2.47 -3.86
CA VAL A 136 2.33 2.74 -5.06
C VAL A 136 3.05 1.46 -5.47
N GLU A 137 2.81 1.00 -6.71
CA GLU A 137 3.51 -0.13 -7.29
C GLU A 137 4.87 0.29 -7.84
N LYS A 138 4.87 1.34 -8.65
CA LYS A 138 6.08 1.88 -9.31
C LYS A 138 5.76 3.24 -9.93
N VAL A 139 6.82 3.94 -10.32
CA VAL A 139 6.73 5.11 -11.21
C VAL A 139 7.52 4.79 -12.47
N GLU A 140 6.93 5.02 -13.63
CA GLU A 140 7.55 4.76 -14.92
C GLU A 140 7.03 5.76 -15.95
N ASN A 141 7.95 6.39 -16.68
CA ASN A 141 7.60 7.36 -17.74
C ASN A 141 6.67 8.49 -17.27
N GLY A 142 6.90 9.00 -16.05
CA GLY A 142 6.11 10.09 -15.48
C GLY A 142 4.72 9.68 -14.99
N ARG A 143 4.44 8.38 -14.87
CA ARG A 143 3.18 7.88 -14.34
C ARG A 143 3.40 7.07 -13.07
N ILE A 144 2.50 7.26 -12.11
CA ILE A 144 2.43 6.51 -10.87
C ILE A 144 1.46 5.34 -11.09
N TYR A 145 1.94 4.12 -10.95
CA TYR A 145 1.12 2.92 -10.99
C TYR A 145 0.77 2.51 -9.57
N THR A 146 -0.49 2.18 -9.34
CA THR A 146 -1.02 1.89 -8.00
C THR A 146 -1.73 0.55 -7.94
N ILE A 147 -1.86 0.01 -6.73
CA ILE A 147 -2.80 -1.07 -6.42
C ILE A 147 -3.76 -0.51 -5.38
N GLU A 148 -5.06 -0.54 -5.69
CA GLU A 148 -6.09 0.09 -4.88
C GLU A 148 -7.21 -0.88 -4.55
N GLY A 149 -7.59 -0.94 -3.27
CA GLY A 149 -8.81 -1.59 -2.85
C GLY A 149 -10.01 -0.65 -3.02
N ASN A 150 -11.18 -1.22 -3.18
CA ASN A 150 -12.42 -0.47 -3.40
C ASN A 150 -12.36 0.48 -4.60
N SER A 151 -11.63 0.08 -5.62
CA SER A 151 -11.65 0.73 -6.92
C SER A 151 -12.72 0.02 -7.75
N ASP A 152 -13.90 0.63 -7.87
CA ASP A 152 -15.09 -0.01 -8.42
C ASP A 152 -15.38 -1.35 -7.70
N ASP A 153 -15.37 -1.29 -6.37
CA ASP A 153 -15.60 -2.42 -5.45
C ASP A 153 -14.67 -3.62 -5.67
N SER A 154 -13.48 -3.36 -6.17
CA SER A 154 -12.49 -4.40 -6.51
C SER A 154 -11.09 -3.96 -6.14
N VAL A 155 -10.17 -4.92 -6.04
CA VAL A 155 -8.73 -4.63 -6.01
C VAL A 155 -8.25 -4.48 -7.44
N ARG A 156 -7.77 -3.30 -7.81
CA ARG A 156 -7.36 -2.95 -9.17
C ARG A 156 -6.01 -2.27 -9.22
N GLN A 157 -5.36 -2.41 -10.35
CA GLN A 157 -4.22 -1.57 -10.72
C GLN A 157 -4.72 -0.36 -11.48
N ASN A 158 -4.29 0.82 -11.07
CA ASN A 158 -4.61 2.08 -11.73
C ASN A 158 -3.32 2.85 -12.02
N SER A 159 -3.40 3.96 -12.75
CA SER A 159 -2.24 4.83 -12.96
C SER A 159 -2.66 6.28 -13.11
N TYR A 160 -1.75 7.18 -12.69
CA TYR A 160 -1.98 8.62 -12.68
C TYR A 160 -0.68 9.33 -13.07
N PRO A 161 -0.74 10.50 -13.73
CA PRO A 161 0.49 11.27 -13.93
C PRO A 161 1.06 11.76 -12.60
N VAL A 162 2.38 11.88 -12.52
CA VAL A 162 3.04 12.54 -11.39
C VAL A 162 2.48 13.96 -11.27
N GLY A 163 2.13 14.37 -10.04
CA GLY A 163 1.52 15.68 -9.80
C GLY A 163 0.03 15.77 -10.14
N TYR A 164 -0.63 14.63 -10.36
CA TYR A 164 -2.06 14.60 -10.68
C TYR A 164 -2.90 15.37 -9.67
N LEU A 165 -3.83 16.18 -10.18
CA LEU A 165 -4.57 17.17 -9.38
C LEU A 165 -5.32 16.57 -8.18
N GLU A 166 -5.85 15.36 -8.30
CA GLU A 166 -6.63 14.72 -7.24
C GLU A 166 -5.77 13.96 -6.23
N ILE A 167 -4.45 13.93 -6.39
CA ILE A 167 -3.55 13.38 -5.38
C ILE A 167 -3.48 14.36 -4.21
N ARG A 168 -3.80 13.87 -3.00
CA ARG A 168 -3.67 14.67 -1.77
C ARG A 168 -2.24 14.70 -1.26
N GLY A 169 -1.55 13.60 -1.37
CA GLY A 169 -0.17 13.44 -0.92
C GLY A 169 0.19 11.99 -0.70
N PHE A 170 1.33 11.78 -0.03
CA PHE A 170 1.89 10.44 0.16
C PHE A 170 2.34 10.22 1.60
N GLY A 171 2.03 9.05 2.13
CA GLY A 171 2.68 8.53 3.32
C GLY A 171 3.88 7.68 2.90
N CYS A 172 5.02 7.89 3.55
CA CYS A 172 6.28 7.24 3.20
C CYS A 172 6.76 6.39 4.38
N PRO A 173 6.34 5.11 4.47
CA PRO A 173 6.76 4.23 5.55
C PRO A 173 8.28 4.06 5.55
N VAL A 174 8.87 3.93 6.72
CA VAL A 174 10.29 3.60 6.87
C VAL A 174 10.40 2.08 7.00
N TYR A 175 10.48 1.45 5.85
CA TYR A 175 10.58 0.00 5.77
C TYR A 175 11.91 -0.55 6.26
#